data_75cd6fe26a86b234b53d6a16ad6fade6
#
_entry.id   75cd6fe26a86b234b53d6a16ad6fade6
#
_cell.length_a   1.000
_cell.length_b   1.000
_cell.length_c   1.000
_cell.angle_alpha   90.00
_cell.angle_beta   90.00
_cell.angle_gamma   90.00
#
_symmetry.space_group_name_H-M   'P 1'
#
loop_
_entity.id
_entity.type
_entity.pdbx_description
1 polymer ?
#
loop_
_entity_poly.entity_id
_entity_poly.type
_entity_poly.pdbx_seq_one_letter_code
_entity_poly.pdbx_strand_id
1 'polypeptide(L)'
;MITAKEAKTITDNYTYDKSKYYLTALNRNIKRAAADGKCDIIMKWQGKVSEETESKVTQTLLDNGFEITLIPASHCYEYGAIRVMW
;
A
#
# COMPACT_ATOMS: atom_id res chain seq x y z
N MET A 1 -8.18 18.47 -27.69
CA MET A 1 -7.35 17.25 -27.62
C MET A 1 -6.27 17.43 -26.57
N ILE A 2 -6.00 16.40 -25.76
CA ILE A 2 -4.94 16.43 -24.76
C ILE A 2 -3.55 16.50 -25.41
N THR A 3 -2.64 17.29 -24.84
CA THR A 3 -1.26 17.38 -25.31
C THR A 3 -0.41 16.27 -24.71
N ALA A 4 0.74 15.99 -25.33
CA ALA A 4 1.68 15.00 -24.80
C ALA A 4 2.19 15.38 -23.40
N LYS A 5 2.36 16.68 -23.11
CA LYS A 5 2.75 17.19 -21.81
C LYS A 5 1.67 16.91 -20.76
N GLU A 6 0.41 17.12 -21.11
CA GLU A 6 -0.71 16.82 -20.21
C GLU A 6 -0.83 15.31 -19.95
N ALA A 7 -0.68 14.49 -20.97
CA ALA A 7 -0.67 13.04 -20.84
C ALA A 7 0.44 12.55 -19.90
N LYS A 8 1.63 13.12 -20.02
CA LYS A 8 2.77 12.80 -19.15
C LYS A 8 2.48 13.19 -17.69
N THR A 9 1.88 14.35 -17.48
CA THR A 9 1.50 14.81 -16.14
C THR A 9 0.50 13.85 -15.50
N ILE A 10 -0.49 13.38 -16.26
CA ILE A 10 -1.47 12.40 -15.77
C ILE A 10 -0.78 11.09 -15.41
N THR A 11 0.14 10.62 -16.24
CA THR A 11 0.92 9.41 -16.00
C THR A 11 1.77 9.54 -14.74
N ASP A 12 2.47 10.65 -14.58
CA ASP A 12 3.31 10.92 -13.41
C ASP A 12 2.46 10.96 -12.12
N ASN A 13 1.31 11.61 -12.17
CA ASN A 13 0.37 11.64 -11.07
C ASN A 13 -0.16 10.25 -10.72
N TYR A 14 -0.46 9.44 -11.72
CA TYR A 14 -0.89 8.05 -11.50
C TYR A 14 0.20 7.24 -10.80
N THR A 15 1.47 7.42 -11.21
CA THR A 15 2.61 6.76 -10.58
C THR A 15 2.76 7.20 -9.11
N TYR A 16 2.54 8.46 -8.81
CA TYR A 16 2.52 8.99 -7.44
C TYR A 16 1.36 8.44 -6.61
N ASP A 17 0.23 8.11 -7.21
CA ASP A 17 -0.97 7.66 -6.51
C ASP A 17 -1.03 6.16 -6.23
N LYS A 18 0.04 5.39 -6.45
CA LYS A 18 0.11 3.98 -6.06
C LYS A 18 -0.09 3.79 -4.56
N SER A 19 0.40 4.72 -3.74
CA SER A 19 0.17 4.70 -2.30
C SER A 19 -1.32 4.73 -1.97
N LYS A 20 -2.09 5.52 -2.70
CA LYS A 20 -3.54 5.64 -2.56
C LYS A 20 -4.24 4.31 -2.87
N TYR A 21 -3.81 3.62 -3.92
CA TYR A 21 -4.31 2.29 -4.26
C TYR A 21 -4.08 1.29 -3.12
N TYR A 22 -2.86 1.23 -2.59
CA TYR A 22 -2.54 0.33 -1.48
C TYR A 22 -3.30 0.69 -0.21
N LEU A 23 -3.41 1.98 0.12
CA LEU A 23 -4.16 2.43 1.30
C LEU A 23 -5.64 2.10 1.20
N THR A 24 -6.24 2.24 0.02
CA THR A 24 -7.64 1.86 -0.21
C THR A 24 -7.85 0.36 -0.01
N ALA A 25 -6.96 -0.47 -0.57
CA ALA A 25 -7.01 -1.90 -0.42
C ALA A 25 -6.81 -2.35 1.04
N LEU A 26 -5.84 -1.75 1.73
CA LEU A 26 -5.57 -2.01 3.13
C LEU A 26 -6.77 -1.64 4.02
N ASN A 27 -7.35 -0.46 3.81
CA ASN A 27 -8.50 -0.01 4.57
C ASN A 27 -9.67 -0.98 4.44
N ARG A 28 -9.95 -1.46 3.23
CA ARG A 28 -10.99 -2.45 2.98
C ARG A 28 -10.69 -3.78 3.69
N ASN A 29 -9.46 -4.26 3.59
CA ASN A 29 -9.05 -5.52 4.20
C ASN A 29 -9.03 -5.44 5.72
N ILE A 30 -8.61 -4.31 6.29
CA ILE A 30 -8.65 -4.06 7.74
C ILE A 30 -10.09 -4.11 8.24
N LYS A 31 -11.01 -3.42 7.58
CA LYS A 31 -12.42 -3.42 7.97
C LYS A 31 -13.03 -4.82 7.95
N ARG A 32 -12.72 -5.59 6.90
CA ARG A 32 -13.21 -6.96 6.76
C ARG A 32 -12.64 -7.86 7.85
N ALA A 33 -11.34 -7.81 8.10
CA ALA A 33 -10.68 -8.60 9.12
C ALA A 33 -11.18 -8.25 10.52
N ALA A 34 -11.34 -6.98 10.84
CA ALA A 34 -11.88 -6.51 12.11
C ALA A 34 -13.31 -7.00 12.32
N ALA A 35 -14.15 -6.97 11.28
CA ALA A 35 -15.52 -7.50 11.33
C ALA A 35 -15.54 -9.02 11.58
N ASP A 36 -14.50 -9.74 11.17
CA ASP A 36 -14.32 -11.17 11.40
C ASP A 36 -13.64 -11.49 12.75
N GLY A 37 -13.39 -10.48 13.60
CA GLY A 37 -12.76 -10.64 14.90
C GLY A 37 -11.25 -10.79 14.86
N LYS A 38 -10.61 -10.52 13.72
CA LYS A 38 -9.16 -10.54 13.57
C LYS A 38 -8.55 -9.21 13.98
N CYS A 39 -7.27 -9.21 14.34
CA CYS A 39 -6.54 -8.00 14.74
C CYS A 39 -5.29 -7.75 13.92
N ASP A 40 -5.13 -8.45 12.80
CA ASP A 40 -4.04 -8.24 11.85
C ASP A 40 -4.42 -8.64 10.43
N ILE A 41 -3.66 -8.12 9.48
CA ILE A 41 -3.71 -8.54 8.08
C ILE A 41 -2.30 -8.53 7.51
N ILE A 42 -2.09 -9.33 6.46
CA ILE A 42 -0.88 -9.30 5.66
C ILE A 42 -1.28 -9.00 4.22
N MET A 43 -0.66 -7.99 3.62
CA MET A 43 -0.88 -7.64 2.22
C MET A 43 0.42 -7.76 1.45
N LYS A 44 0.41 -8.55 0.36
CA LYS A 44 1.55 -8.66 -0.55
C LYS A 44 1.61 -7.43 -1.45
N TRP A 45 2.82 -6.91 -1.66
CA TRP A 45 3.04 -5.88 -2.67
C TRP A 45 2.81 -6.48 -4.07
N GLN A 46 2.10 -5.74 -4.91
CA GLN A 46 1.72 -6.20 -6.25
C GLN A 46 2.74 -5.79 -7.32
N GLY A 47 3.99 -5.90 -7.02
CA GLY A 47 5.08 -5.51 -7.87
C GLY A 47 6.13 -4.75 -7.10
N LYS A 48 7.16 -4.31 -7.81
CA LYS A 48 8.23 -3.52 -7.19
C LYS A 48 7.69 -2.16 -6.76
N VAL A 49 7.72 -1.93 -5.46
CA VAL A 49 7.24 -0.68 -4.85
C VAL A 49 8.42 0.24 -4.59
N SER A 50 8.28 1.53 -4.96
CA SER A 50 9.30 2.52 -4.66
C SER A 50 9.36 2.79 -3.15
N GLU A 51 10.53 3.20 -2.66
CA GLU A 51 10.71 3.58 -1.27
C GLU A 51 9.74 4.69 -0.86
N GLU A 52 9.48 5.63 -1.76
CA GLU A 52 8.56 6.73 -1.52
C GLU A 52 7.12 6.23 -1.29
N THR A 53 6.63 5.33 -2.13
CA THR A 53 5.31 4.72 -1.98
C THR A 53 5.21 3.92 -0.69
N GLU A 54 6.21 3.09 -0.41
CA GLU A 54 6.28 2.30 0.83
C GLU A 54 6.26 3.20 2.06
N SER A 55 7.06 4.27 2.06
CA SER A 55 7.11 5.24 3.14
C SER A 55 5.78 5.95 3.37
N LYS A 56 5.09 6.36 2.30
CA LYS A 56 3.78 6.99 2.41
C LYS A 56 2.72 6.07 3.00
N VAL A 57 2.68 4.83 2.53
CA VAL A 57 1.74 3.82 3.05
C VAL A 57 2.03 3.55 4.53
N THR A 58 3.29 3.30 4.86
CA THR A 58 3.73 3.01 6.22
C THR A 58 3.42 4.17 7.16
N GLN A 59 3.78 5.39 6.78
CA GLN A 59 3.57 6.58 7.60
C GLN A 59 2.09 6.86 7.84
N THR A 60 1.25 6.71 6.80
CA THR A 60 -0.19 6.90 6.94
C THR A 60 -0.79 5.91 7.93
N LEU A 61 -0.38 4.64 7.89
CA LEU A 61 -0.84 3.63 8.81
C LEU A 61 -0.38 3.92 10.25
N LEU A 62 0.88 4.30 10.43
CA LEU A 62 1.42 4.68 11.74
C LEU A 62 0.68 5.89 12.32
N ASP A 63 0.40 6.90 11.50
CA ASP A 63 -0.33 8.10 11.90
C ASP A 63 -1.77 7.78 12.33
N ASN A 64 -2.33 6.69 11.85
CA ASN A 64 -3.66 6.21 12.24
C ASN A 64 -3.62 5.19 13.39
N GLY A 65 -2.49 4.98 14.03
CA GLY A 65 -2.37 4.15 15.23
C GLY A 65 -2.14 2.67 14.98
N PHE A 66 -1.85 2.25 13.76
CA PHE A 66 -1.55 0.86 13.46
C PHE A 66 -0.09 0.52 13.74
N GLU A 67 0.17 -0.74 14.10
CA GLU A 67 1.51 -1.29 14.16
C GLU A 67 1.82 -1.96 12.82
N ILE A 68 3.07 -1.86 12.37
CA ILE A 68 3.47 -2.34 11.05
C ILE A 68 4.74 -3.16 11.15
N THR A 69 4.77 -4.28 10.42
CA THR A 69 5.96 -5.07 10.18
C THR A 69 6.15 -5.22 8.67
N LEU A 70 7.30 -4.82 8.17
CA LEU A 70 7.66 -5.02 6.77
C LEU A 70 8.26 -6.41 6.60
N ILE A 71 7.73 -7.18 5.66
CA ILE A 71 8.18 -8.53 5.35
C ILE A 71 9.02 -8.46 4.08
N PRO A 72 10.30 -8.88 4.13
CA PRO A 72 11.16 -8.82 2.95
C PRO A 72 10.72 -9.81 1.87
N ALA A 73 11.16 -9.55 0.64
CA ALA A 73 10.90 -10.44 -0.48
C ALA A 73 11.42 -11.86 -0.20
N SER A 74 10.61 -12.86 -0.53
CA SER A 74 10.90 -14.28 -0.32
C SER A 74 10.13 -15.13 -1.32
N HIS A 75 10.25 -16.45 -1.22
CA HIS A 75 9.48 -17.39 -2.08
C HIS A 75 7.96 -17.20 -1.93
N CYS A 76 7.48 -16.87 -0.74
CA CYS A 76 6.06 -16.65 -0.48
C CYS A 76 5.60 -15.24 -0.85
N TYR A 77 6.52 -14.27 -0.81
CA TYR A 77 6.24 -12.85 -1.04
C TYR A 77 7.27 -12.27 -2.00
N GLU A 78 7.06 -12.49 -3.29
CA GLU A 78 8.02 -12.16 -4.35
C GLU A 78 8.53 -10.70 -4.28
N TYR A 79 7.66 -9.76 -3.94
CA TYR A 79 8.02 -8.34 -3.80
C TYR A 79 7.98 -7.86 -2.35
N GLY A 80 7.90 -8.81 -1.40
CA GLY A 80 7.70 -8.47 0.00
C GLY A 80 6.22 -8.27 0.34
N ALA A 81 5.97 -7.99 1.61
CA ALA A 81 4.63 -7.79 2.13
C ALA A 81 4.65 -6.81 3.30
N ILE A 82 3.47 -6.34 3.69
CA ILE A 82 3.29 -5.53 4.88
C ILE A 82 2.27 -6.23 5.80
N ARG A 83 2.64 -6.38 7.07
CA ARG A 83 1.73 -6.83 8.11
C ARG A 83 1.25 -5.64 8.90
N VAL A 84 -0.05 -5.50 9.03
CA VAL A 84 -0.68 -4.40 9.77
C VAL A 84 -1.44 -4.99 10.94
N MET A 85 -1.23 -4.46 12.13
CA MET A 85 -1.82 -4.94 13.38
C MET A 85 -2.54 -3.79 14.10
N TRP A 86 -3.57 -4.15 14.83
CA TRP A 86 -4.31 -3.20 15.67
C TRP A 86 -4.87 -3.80 16.95
#